data_f9f8e412a7bc190aedcd1f51e8859f2d
#
_entry.id   f9f8e412a7bc190aedcd1f51e8859f2d
#
_cell.length_a   1.000
_cell.length_b   1.000
_cell.length_c   1.000
_cell.angle_alpha   90.00
_cell.angle_beta   90.00
_cell.angle_gamma   90.00
#
_symmetry.space_group_name_H-M   'P 1'
#
loop_
_entity.id
_entity.type
_entity.pdbx_description
1 polymer ?
#
loop_
_entity_poly.entity_id
_entity_poly.type
_entity_poly.pdbx_seq_one_letter_code
_entity_poly.pdbx_strand_id
1 'polypeptide(L)'
;MNIIEHKIWVVVAIAFVVVMAPQLSSAQQNSAEEYQQRAETMFQKVWTLYRVQGHSGLFSENYPSNKKDTLNYFQGAGQVEKEVSFLWPFSGMFSATNALMKSGSLAGKYQKFQDTLVSGVEQYRDSLRSPAGYQAYPVKLEHADRYYDDNGLVGIDYMEAYLQGKNPLYLKRARQIFDFIISGWDNDAGGGVPWLEGHHDQKPACSNGMATLTALKIYEGSKDKHYLEQGVRFYNWMYHTLRDPQTGLIANDVKVNGKRNLVFWTYNTGSMIEAAVLLYKFTGDKSYLTQGQELAAVSFSYFSRQPHDEKLNLHIDLPWFVTVLFRGYEALYELDGNYAYIAAIEQDLNYAWLNSRDQNGLINHSWTSDPAAVLKPKRLLDEGCVIELYARLSRIRQVKDAADRR
;
A
#
# COMPACT_ATOMS: atom_id res chain seq x y z
N MET A 1 84.93 -14.28 -39.97
CA MET A 1 84.60 -14.43 -38.57
C MET A 1 83.09 -14.13 -38.40
N ASN A 2 82.29 -15.19 -38.51
CA ASN A 2 80.85 -15.07 -38.58
C ASN A 2 80.23 -15.16 -37.20
N ILE A 3 79.50 -14.14 -36.85
CA ILE A 3 78.69 -14.12 -35.59
C ILE A 3 77.31 -14.58 -36.00
N ILE A 4 76.84 -15.73 -35.39
CA ILE A 4 75.57 -16.29 -35.58
C ILE A 4 74.63 -15.69 -34.47
N GLU A 5 73.64 -14.90 -34.88
CA GLU A 5 72.60 -14.40 -33.97
C GLU A 5 71.53 -15.51 -33.74
N HIS A 6 71.41 -15.98 -32.50
CA HIS A 6 70.30 -16.82 -32.07
C HIS A 6 69.09 -15.98 -31.71
N LYS A 7 68.05 -15.99 -32.50
CA LYS A 7 66.72 -15.44 -32.11
C LYS A 7 65.99 -16.46 -31.23
N ILE A 8 65.81 -16.09 -29.94
CA ILE A 8 64.99 -16.85 -29.02
C ILE A 8 63.53 -16.39 -29.21
N TRP A 9 62.65 -17.30 -29.64
CA TRP A 9 61.22 -17.08 -29.68
C TRP A 9 60.64 -17.43 -28.30
N VAL A 10 60.11 -16.42 -27.57
CA VAL A 10 59.35 -16.64 -26.35
C VAL A 10 57.88 -16.85 -26.74
N VAL A 11 57.41 -18.09 -26.62
CA VAL A 11 55.99 -18.41 -26.78
C VAL A 11 55.29 -18.11 -25.46
N VAL A 12 54.52 -17.03 -25.42
CA VAL A 12 53.63 -16.71 -24.29
C VAL A 12 52.35 -17.52 -24.45
N ALA A 13 52.20 -18.59 -23.68
CA ALA A 13 50.95 -19.32 -23.57
C ALA A 13 49.98 -18.53 -22.70
N ILE A 14 48.98 -17.91 -23.27
CA ILE A 14 47.87 -17.27 -22.54
C ILE A 14 46.90 -18.38 -22.09
N ALA A 15 46.97 -18.78 -20.84
CA ALA A 15 45.99 -19.66 -20.25
C ALA A 15 44.70 -18.86 -20.02
N PHE A 16 43.65 -19.16 -20.81
CA PHE A 16 42.28 -18.72 -20.52
C PHE A 16 41.78 -19.44 -19.28
N VAL A 17 41.82 -18.77 -18.13
CA VAL A 17 41.07 -19.21 -16.93
C VAL A 17 39.61 -18.86 -17.17
N VAL A 18 38.83 -19.84 -17.60
CA VAL A 18 37.36 -19.74 -17.59
C VAL A 18 36.93 -19.76 -16.13
N VAL A 19 36.72 -18.58 -15.53
CA VAL A 19 36.03 -18.45 -14.28
C VAL A 19 34.58 -18.84 -14.54
N MET A 20 34.21 -20.07 -14.24
CA MET A 20 32.81 -20.45 -14.11
C MET A 20 32.22 -19.60 -12.97
N ALA A 21 31.49 -18.54 -13.32
CA ALA A 21 30.61 -17.86 -12.37
C ALA A 21 29.65 -18.94 -11.82
N PRO A 22 29.47 -19.05 -10.48
CA PRO A 22 28.46 -19.93 -9.94
C PRO A 22 27.13 -19.53 -10.60
N GLN A 23 26.50 -20.45 -11.31
CA GLN A 23 25.09 -20.32 -11.65
C GLN A 23 24.36 -20.21 -10.32
N LEU A 24 23.96 -18.99 -9.94
CA LEU A 24 22.95 -18.79 -8.91
C LEU A 24 21.78 -19.67 -9.36
N SER A 25 21.52 -20.73 -8.59
CA SER A 25 20.34 -21.56 -8.79
C SER A 25 19.17 -20.57 -8.90
N SER A 26 18.48 -20.59 -10.03
CA SER A 26 17.22 -19.86 -10.18
C SER A 26 16.32 -20.39 -9.05
N ALA A 27 16.24 -19.66 -7.95
CA ALA A 27 15.21 -19.93 -6.96
C ALA A 27 13.92 -19.99 -7.76
N GLN A 28 13.24 -21.16 -7.71
CA GLN A 28 12.05 -21.41 -8.50
C GLN A 28 11.07 -20.30 -8.18
N GLN A 29 10.90 -19.35 -9.11
CA GLN A 29 10.00 -18.23 -8.94
C GLN A 29 8.58 -18.78 -8.83
N ASN A 30 7.86 -18.41 -7.77
CA ASN A 30 6.48 -18.85 -7.62
C ASN A 30 5.64 -18.44 -8.83
N SER A 31 4.73 -19.31 -9.24
CA SER A 31 3.85 -19.04 -10.38
C SER A 31 2.74 -18.06 -10.02
N ALA A 32 2.07 -17.54 -11.04
CA ALA A 32 0.89 -16.71 -10.85
C ALA A 32 -0.20 -17.44 -10.06
N GLU A 33 -0.38 -18.74 -10.32
CA GLU A 33 -1.35 -19.59 -9.65
C GLU A 33 -0.99 -19.83 -8.18
N GLU A 34 0.29 -19.97 -7.85
CA GLU A 34 0.72 -20.09 -6.43
C GLU A 34 0.41 -18.84 -5.63
N TYR A 35 0.68 -17.66 -6.17
CA TYR A 35 0.34 -16.38 -5.51
C TYR A 35 -1.19 -16.21 -5.38
N GLN A 36 -1.95 -16.58 -6.41
CA GLN A 36 -3.39 -16.58 -6.33
C GLN A 36 -3.89 -17.51 -5.22
N GLN A 37 -3.37 -18.73 -5.15
CA GLN A 37 -3.75 -19.71 -4.12
C GLN A 37 -3.40 -19.22 -2.70
N ARG A 38 -2.24 -18.54 -2.52
CA ARG A 38 -1.87 -17.94 -1.23
C ARG A 38 -2.85 -16.85 -0.84
N ALA A 39 -3.17 -15.92 -1.76
CA ALA A 39 -4.13 -14.85 -1.52
C ALA A 39 -5.51 -15.42 -1.14
N GLU A 40 -6.02 -16.41 -1.88
CA GLU A 40 -7.31 -17.03 -1.61
C GLU A 40 -7.32 -17.79 -0.27
N THR A 41 -6.24 -18.51 0.03
CA THR A 41 -6.09 -19.26 1.30
C THR A 41 -6.12 -18.30 2.50
N MET A 42 -5.35 -17.21 2.43
CA MET A 42 -5.33 -16.19 3.47
C MET A 42 -6.69 -15.50 3.60
N PHE A 43 -7.30 -15.14 2.48
CA PHE A 43 -8.62 -14.52 2.48
C PHE A 43 -9.68 -15.39 3.20
N GLN A 44 -9.75 -16.69 2.90
CA GLN A 44 -10.71 -17.58 3.54
C GLN A 44 -10.45 -17.73 5.04
N LYS A 45 -9.18 -17.76 5.46
CA LYS A 45 -8.82 -17.78 6.88
C LYS A 45 -9.26 -16.52 7.59
N VAL A 46 -8.93 -15.35 7.06
CA VAL A 46 -9.32 -14.05 7.64
C VAL A 46 -10.83 -13.94 7.68
N TRP A 47 -11.50 -14.27 6.57
CA TRP A 47 -12.96 -14.24 6.49
C TRP A 47 -13.64 -15.11 7.55
N THR A 48 -13.05 -16.25 7.89
CA THR A 48 -13.60 -17.19 8.89
C THR A 48 -13.25 -16.79 10.31
N LEU A 49 -11.99 -16.43 10.56
CA LEU A 49 -11.44 -16.25 11.91
C LEU A 49 -11.78 -14.90 12.52
N TYR A 50 -11.91 -13.84 11.71
CA TYR A 50 -12.11 -12.47 12.19
C TYR A 50 -13.59 -12.03 12.22
N ARG A 51 -14.53 -12.86 11.73
CA ARG A 51 -15.95 -12.51 11.77
C ARG A 51 -16.46 -12.40 13.21
N VAL A 52 -17.13 -11.29 13.50
CA VAL A 52 -17.70 -11.04 14.84
C VAL A 52 -19.14 -11.49 14.87
N GLN A 53 -19.46 -12.37 15.83
CA GLN A 53 -20.82 -12.83 16.04
C GLN A 53 -21.70 -11.66 16.51
N GLY A 54 -22.89 -11.52 15.94
CA GLY A 54 -23.82 -10.42 16.27
C GLY A 54 -23.61 -9.13 15.45
N HIS A 55 -22.47 -9.00 14.75
CA HIS A 55 -22.14 -7.83 13.92
C HIS A 55 -21.99 -8.22 12.46
N SER A 56 -23.11 -8.30 11.73
CA SER A 56 -23.14 -8.71 10.33
C SER A 56 -22.26 -7.80 9.46
N GLY A 57 -21.35 -8.40 8.69
CA GLY A 57 -20.47 -7.69 7.78
C GLY A 57 -19.21 -7.11 8.41
N LEU A 58 -19.06 -7.18 9.75
CA LEU A 58 -17.90 -6.64 10.46
C LEU A 58 -16.92 -7.72 10.90
N PHE A 59 -15.69 -7.30 11.23
CA PHE A 59 -14.57 -8.13 11.66
C PHE A 59 -14.00 -7.63 12.98
N SER A 60 -13.31 -8.51 13.71
CA SER A 60 -12.50 -8.11 14.86
C SER A 60 -11.20 -7.42 14.40
N GLU A 61 -10.64 -6.60 15.27
CA GLU A 61 -9.35 -5.93 15.01
C GLU A 61 -8.18 -6.92 14.95
N ASN A 62 -8.21 -7.94 15.81
CA ASN A 62 -7.16 -8.94 15.95
C ASN A 62 -7.72 -10.36 15.98
N TYR A 63 -6.86 -11.34 15.73
CA TYR A 63 -7.14 -12.75 15.99
C TYR A 63 -5.97 -13.40 16.77
N PRO A 64 -6.21 -14.17 17.85
CA PRO A 64 -7.54 -14.31 18.46
C PRO A 64 -8.08 -12.96 18.93
N SER A 65 -9.41 -12.77 18.81
CA SER A 65 -10.06 -11.58 19.30
C SER A 65 -9.99 -11.54 20.83
N ASN A 66 -9.40 -10.47 21.34
CA ASN A 66 -9.46 -10.15 22.76
C ASN A 66 -10.34 -8.90 22.90
N LYS A 67 -11.46 -9.00 23.61
CA LYS A 67 -12.33 -7.85 23.91
C LYS A 67 -11.62 -6.71 24.64
N LYS A 68 -10.41 -6.96 25.14
CA LYS A 68 -9.51 -5.98 25.76
C LYS A 68 -8.49 -5.37 24.79
N ASP A 69 -8.63 -5.61 23.48
CA ASP A 69 -7.77 -4.98 22.48
C ASP A 69 -8.01 -3.48 22.49
N THR A 70 -7.26 -2.84 23.33
CA THR A 70 -7.23 -1.40 23.55
C THR A 70 -6.28 -0.80 22.55
N LEU A 71 -6.74 -0.68 21.31
CA LEU A 71 -6.03 0.11 20.34
C LEU A 71 -6.35 1.58 20.62
N ASN A 72 -5.43 2.24 21.27
CA ASN A 72 -5.41 3.68 21.36
C ASN A 72 -5.08 4.26 19.98
N TYR A 73 -6.05 4.35 19.09
CA TYR A 73 -5.99 5.33 18.01
C TYR A 73 -6.26 6.71 18.63
N PHE A 74 -5.22 7.29 19.17
CA PHE A 74 -4.91 8.67 19.49
C PHE A 74 -5.94 9.55 20.25
N GLN A 75 -7.20 9.24 20.33
CA GLN A 75 -8.18 10.06 21.05
C GLN A 75 -9.07 9.27 22.02
N GLY A 76 -8.66 8.08 22.35
CA GLY A 76 -9.36 7.35 23.38
C GLY A 76 -9.11 7.98 24.73
N ALA A 77 -10.13 8.51 25.33
CA ALA A 77 -10.19 8.58 26.76
C ALA A 77 -10.13 7.15 27.32
N GLY A 78 -8.91 6.59 27.41
CA GLY A 78 -8.69 5.29 28.04
C GLY A 78 -8.92 4.06 27.14
N GLN A 79 -8.69 2.93 27.75
CA GLN A 79 -8.78 1.60 27.15
C GLN A 79 -10.25 1.17 27.10
N VAL A 80 -10.94 1.47 25.99
CA VAL A 80 -12.31 0.97 25.79
C VAL A 80 -12.25 -0.34 25.01
N GLU A 81 -12.91 -1.37 25.51
CA GLU A 81 -13.07 -2.64 24.81
C GLU A 81 -13.78 -2.40 23.47
N LYS A 82 -13.19 -2.86 22.36
CA LYS A 82 -13.79 -2.75 21.05
C LYS A 82 -14.22 -4.12 20.56
N GLU A 83 -15.47 -4.23 20.16
CA GLU A 83 -16.04 -5.50 19.66
C GLU A 83 -15.68 -5.76 18.20
N VAL A 84 -15.49 -4.70 17.42
CA VAL A 84 -15.19 -4.76 15.98
C VAL A 84 -14.00 -3.87 15.65
N SER A 85 -13.44 -4.07 14.47
CA SER A 85 -12.29 -3.30 14.00
C SER A 85 -12.63 -1.83 13.78
N PHE A 86 -11.58 -1.00 13.85
CA PHE A 86 -11.64 0.37 13.35
C PHE A 86 -11.78 0.39 11.82
N LEU A 87 -12.11 1.57 11.28
CA LEU A 87 -12.33 1.79 9.84
C LEU A 87 -11.10 1.45 9.01
N TRP A 88 -9.90 1.89 9.44
CA TRP A 88 -8.66 1.62 8.70
C TRP A 88 -8.39 0.12 8.51
N PRO A 89 -8.33 -0.73 9.56
CA PRO A 89 -8.17 -2.17 9.34
C PRO A 89 -9.30 -2.81 8.55
N PHE A 90 -10.52 -2.31 8.69
CA PHE A 90 -11.66 -2.77 7.88
C PHE A 90 -11.43 -2.49 6.39
N SER A 91 -10.96 -1.28 6.03
CA SER A 91 -10.67 -0.93 4.64
C SER A 91 -9.57 -1.80 4.04
N GLY A 92 -8.61 -2.30 4.84
CA GLY A 92 -7.61 -3.25 4.38
C GLY A 92 -8.22 -4.52 3.76
N MET A 93 -9.32 -5.03 4.33
CA MET A 93 -10.05 -6.17 3.73
C MET A 93 -10.84 -5.78 2.47
N PHE A 94 -11.31 -4.54 2.38
CA PHE A 94 -11.96 -4.05 1.17
C PHE A 94 -10.95 -3.91 0.03
N SER A 95 -9.78 -3.33 0.29
CA SER A 95 -8.65 -3.26 -0.66
C SER A 95 -8.21 -4.65 -1.14
N ALA A 96 -8.03 -5.60 -0.21
CA ALA A 96 -7.65 -6.98 -0.51
C ALA A 96 -8.66 -7.67 -1.43
N THR A 97 -9.97 -7.48 -1.17
CA THR A 97 -11.04 -8.04 -2.00
C THR A 97 -11.04 -7.43 -3.40
N ASN A 98 -10.85 -6.11 -3.50
CA ASN A 98 -10.71 -5.42 -4.78
C ASN A 98 -9.52 -5.95 -5.59
N ALA A 99 -8.39 -6.22 -4.92
CA ALA A 99 -7.20 -6.78 -5.57
C ALA A 99 -7.46 -8.20 -6.11
N LEU A 100 -8.13 -9.06 -5.32
CA LEU A 100 -8.54 -10.40 -5.76
C LEU A 100 -9.47 -10.35 -6.97
N MET A 101 -10.43 -9.42 -6.99
CA MET A 101 -11.37 -9.28 -8.10
C MET A 101 -10.74 -8.77 -9.39
N LYS A 102 -9.60 -8.07 -9.32
CA LYS A 102 -8.82 -7.67 -10.51
C LYS A 102 -8.22 -8.86 -11.27
N SER A 103 -8.06 -10.00 -10.63
CA SER A 103 -7.70 -11.25 -11.31
C SER A 103 -8.95 -11.80 -12.01
N GLY A 104 -9.19 -11.44 -13.26
CA GLY A 104 -10.44 -11.57 -14.02
C GLY A 104 -11.25 -12.87 -13.83
N SER A 105 -10.58 -14.02 -13.60
CA SER A 105 -11.22 -15.30 -13.29
C SER A 105 -11.90 -15.36 -11.91
N LEU A 106 -11.56 -14.46 -11.00
CA LEU A 106 -12.04 -14.44 -9.62
C LEU A 106 -13.16 -13.43 -9.36
N ALA A 107 -13.42 -12.49 -10.26
CA ALA A 107 -14.38 -11.40 -10.04
C ALA A 107 -15.77 -11.92 -9.58
N GLY A 108 -16.34 -12.89 -10.29
CA GLY A 108 -17.63 -13.48 -9.93
C GLY A 108 -17.62 -14.22 -8.58
N LYS A 109 -16.50 -14.87 -8.24
CA LYS A 109 -16.33 -15.60 -6.97
C LYS A 109 -16.37 -14.65 -5.76
N TYR A 110 -15.76 -13.46 -5.90
CA TYR A 110 -15.59 -12.52 -4.79
C TYR A 110 -16.68 -11.44 -4.73
N GLN A 111 -17.61 -11.34 -5.68
CA GLN A 111 -18.65 -10.31 -5.71
C GLN A 111 -19.48 -10.25 -4.41
N LYS A 112 -19.98 -11.37 -3.92
CA LYS A 112 -20.77 -11.40 -2.67
C LYS A 112 -19.96 -11.00 -1.43
N PHE A 113 -18.64 -11.23 -1.44
CA PHE A 113 -17.76 -10.78 -0.36
C PHE A 113 -17.59 -9.27 -0.44
N GLN A 114 -17.38 -8.70 -1.62
CA GLN A 114 -17.35 -7.25 -1.83
C GLN A 114 -18.68 -6.60 -1.41
N ASP A 115 -19.81 -7.16 -1.76
CA ASP A 115 -21.14 -6.65 -1.36
C ASP A 115 -21.28 -6.62 0.18
N THR A 116 -20.78 -7.66 0.85
CA THR A 116 -20.77 -7.72 2.31
C THR A 116 -19.85 -6.65 2.93
N LEU A 117 -18.66 -6.44 2.34
CA LEU A 117 -17.72 -5.41 2.80
C LEU A 117 -18.26 -4.00 2.57
N VAL A 118 -18.91 -3.76 1.43
CA VAL A 118 -19.61 -2.50 1.16
C VAL A 118 -20.71 -2.25 2.21
N SER A 119 -21.49 -3.27 2.55
CA SER A 119 -22.51 -3.16 3.61
C SER A 119 -21.87 -2.96 4.99
N GLY A 120 -20.70 -3.52 5.22
CA GLY A 120 -19.92 -3.35 6.45
C GLY A 120 -19.36 -1.93 6.57
N VAL A 121 -18.68 -1.41 5.56
CA VAL A 121 -18.10 -0.07 5.60
C VAL A 121 -19.16 1.03 5.72
N GLU A 122 -20.37 0.84 5.16
CA GLU A 122 -21.48 1.77 5.34
C GLU A 122 -21.94 1.89 6.80
N GLN A 123 -21.58 0.96 7.70
CA GLN A 123 -21.87 1.08 9.13
C GLN A 123 -21.00 2.12 9.84
N TYR A 124 -19.86 2.52 9.23
CA TYR A 124 -18.99 3.60 9.72
C TYR A 124 -19.41 4.97 9.16
N ARG A 125 -20.37 4.99 8.22
CA ARG A 125 -20.76 6.23 7.55
C ARG A 125 -21.56 7.12 8.45
N ASP A 126 -21.01 8.28 8.81
CA ASP A 126 -21.69 9.36 9.49
C ASP A 126 -22.30 10.34 8.49
N SER A 127 -23.61 10.34 8.44
CA SER A 127 -24.41 11.28 7.63
C SER A 127 -25.08 12.38 8.43
N LEU A 128 -24.88 12.40 9.75
CA LEU A 128 -25.44 13.42 10.63
C LEU A 128 -24.57 14.67 10.64
N ARG A 129 -23.25 14.51 10.60
CA ARG A 129 -22.31 15.61 10.42
C ARG A 129 -22.20 15.99 8.95
N SER A 130 -22.03 17.28 8.65
CA SER A 130 -21.87 17.80 7.28
C SER A 130 -20.47 18.39 7.09
N PRO A 131 -19.78 18.06 5.98
CA PRO A 131 -20.12 17.05 4.97
C PRO A 131 -20.18 15.63 5.54
N ALA A 132 -20.97 14.75 4.90
CA ALA A 132 -21.02 13.34 5.30
C ALA A 132 -19.66 12.67 5.06
N GLY A 133 -19.18 11.87 6.03
CA GLY A 133 -17.92 11.16 5.98
C GLY A 133 -18.00 9.85 6.74
N TYR A 134 -16.87 9.20 6.91
CA TYR A 134 -16.77 7.95 7.67
C TYR A 134 -16.01 8.21 8.96
N GLN A 135 -16.57 7.79 10.09
CA GLN A 135 -15.91 7.87 11.38
C GLN A 135 -15.10 6.59 11.67
N ALA A 136 -14.17 6.68 12.61
CA ALA A 136 -13.24 5.61 12.90
C ALA A 136 -13.88 4.31 13.43
N TYR A 137 -15.12 4.38 13.95
CA TYR A 137 -15.82 3.23 14.52
C TYR A 137 -17.30 3.21 14.08
N PRO A 138 -18.00 2.05 14.04
CA PRO A 138 -19.37 1.98 13.53
C PRO A 138 -20.33 2.92 14.28
N VAL A 139 -21.12 3.70 13.53
CA VAL A 139 -21.99 4.78 14.04
C VAL A 139 -23.01 4.29 15.08
N LYS A 140 -23.49 3.06 14.93
CA LYS A 140 -24.47 2.48 15.89
C LYS A 140 -23.84 2.05 17.20
N LEU A 141 -22.52 1.88 17.26
CA LEU A 141 -21.82 1.42 18.44
C LEU A 141 -21.24 2.58 19.24
N GLU A 142 -20.74 3.61 18.56
CA GLU A 142 -20.10 4.74 19.22
C GLU A 142 -20.10 5.99 18.32
N HIS A 143 -20.14 7.18 18.92
CA HIS A 143 -19.79 8.41 18.22
C HIS A 143 -18.28 8.57 18.23
N ALA A 144 -17.64 8.49 17.06
CA ALA A 144 -16.20 8.50 16.92
C ALA A 144 -15.71 9.66 16.04
N ASP A 145 -14.41 9.89 16.09
CA ASP A 145 -13.72 10.89 15.28
C ASP A 145 -13.71 10.51 13.79
N ARG A 146 -13.55 11.53 12.93
CA ARG A 146 -13.41 11.36 11.49
C ARG A 146 -12.00 11.80 11.09
N TYR A 147 -11.25 10.85 10.51
CA TYR A 147 -9.90 11.07 10.02
C TYR A 147 -9.92 11.24 8.49
N TYR A 148 -9.14 12.18 7.98
CA TYR A 148 -9.10 12.47 6.54
C TYR A 148 -8.40 11.37 5.75
N ASP A 149 -7.37 10.73 6.32
CA ASP A 149 -6.70 9.58 5.71
C ASP A 149 -7.59 8.33 5.65
N ASP A 150 -8.27 7.97 6.75
CA ASP A 150 -9.23 6.85 6.77
C ASP A 150 -10.31 7.03 5.70
N ASN A 151 -10.85 8.24 5.57
CA ASN A 151 -11.81 8.56 4.53
C ASN A 151 -11.20 8.43 3.13
N GLY A 152 -9.97 8.90 2.93
CA GLY A 152 -9.27 8.76 1.66
C GLY A 152 -9.07 7.30 1.26
N LEU A 153 -8.74 6.42 2.22
CA LEU A 153 -8.63 4.98 1.97
C LEU A 153 -9.96 4.39 1.47
N VAL A 154 -11.05 4.67 2.17
CA VAL A 154 -12.38 4.19 1.76
C VAL A 154 -12.77 4.77 0.39
N GLY A 155 -12.39 6.02 0.10
CA GLY A 155 -12.59 6.65 -1.20
C GLY A 155 -11.86 5.93 -2.33
N ILE A 156 -10.61 5.53 -2.08
CA ILE A 156 -9.80 4.72 -3.01
C ILE A 156 -10.47 3.37 -3.23
N ASP A 157 -10.90 2.69 -2.17
CA ASP A 157 -11.53 1.38 -2.25
C ASP A 157 -12.84 1.40 -3.04
N TYR A 158 -13.68 2.41 -2.83
CA TYR A 158 -14.89 2.61 -3.64
C TYR A 158 -14.57 2.85 -5.11
N MET A 159 -13.51 3.61 -5.40
CA MET A 159 -13.11 3.84 -6.79
C MET A 159 -12.52 2.60 -7.44
N GLU A 160 -11.73 1.81 -6.73
CA GLU A 160 -11.24 0.52 -7.22
C GLU A 160 -12.41 -0.43 -7.57
N ALA A 161 -13.40 -0.51 -6.69
CA ALA A 161 -14.62 -1.28 -6.93
C ALA A 161 -15.45 -0.71 -8.11
N TYR A 162 -15.55 0.64 -8.22
CA TYR A 162 -16.22 1.28 -9.34
C TYR A 162 -15.55 1.00 -10.68
N LEU A 163 -14.22 1.09 -10.72
CA LEU A 163 -13.49 0.86 -11.97
C LEU A 163 -13.67 -0.55 -12.52
N GLN A 164 -13.90 -1.53 -11.64
CA GLN A 164 -14.16 -2.91 -12.01
C GLN A 164 -15.61 -3.17 -12.41
N GLY A 165 -16.57 -2.78 -11.56
CA GLY A 165 -17.97 -3.15 -11.68
C GLY A 165 -18.89 -2.04 -12.21
N LYS A 166 -18.41 -0.79 -12.34
CA LYS A 166 -19.16 0.40 -12.79
C LYS A 166 -20.45 0.69 -12.01
N ASN A 167 -20.56 0.21 -10.77
CA ASN A 167 -21.72 0.51 -9.93
C ASN A 167 -21.73 2.02 -9.57
N PRO A 168 -22.75 2.79 -10.01
CA PRO A 168 -22.78 4.25 -9.83
C PRO A 168 -22.81 4.69 -8.36
N LEU A 169 -23.27 3.82 -7.45
CA LEU A 169 -23.25 4.09 -6.02
C LEU A 169 -21.80 4.28 -5.51
N TYR A 170 -20.85 3.50 -6.02
CA TYR A 170 -19.46 3.58 -5.57
C TYR A 170 -18.81 4.90 -5.97
N LEU A 171 -19.02 5.36 -7.20
CA LEU A 171 -18.57 6.68 -7.62
C LEU A 171 -19.24 7.80 -6.80
N LYS A 172 -20.53 7.67 -6.50
CA LYS A 172 -21.25 8.63 -5.65
C LYS A 172 -20.63 8.69 -4.25
N ARG A 173 -20.29 7.54 -3.65
CA ARG A 173 -19.65 7.48 -2.33
C ARG A 173 -18.26 8.10 -2.34
N ALA A 174 -17.43 7.77 -3.32
CA ALA A 174 -16.11 8.37 -3.48
C ALA A 174 -16.18 9.90 -3.59
N ARG A 175 -17.13 10.45 -4.34
CA ARG A 175 -17.34 11.90 -4.43
C ARG A 175 -17.75 12.51 -3.09
N GLN A 176 -18.69 11.91 -2.36
CA GLN A 176 -19.08 12.37 -1.02
C GLN A 176 -17.91 12.35 -0.03
N ILE A 177 -17.08 11.31 -0.10
CA ILE A 177 -15.84 11.22 0.70
C ILE A 177 -14.89 12.35 0.32
N PHE A 178 -14.73 12.63 -0.96
CA PHE A 178 -13.86 13.72 -1.39
C PHE A 178 -14.39 15.10 -0.98
N ASP A 179 -15.72 15.29 -0.97
CA ASP A 179 -16.35 16.50 -0.41
C ASP A 179 -16.00 16.69 1.07
N PHE A 180 -15.98 15.60 1.84
CA PHE A 180 -15.52 15.64 3.23
C PHE A 180 -14.01 15.97 3.30
N ILE A 181 -13.18 15.33 2.50
CA ILE A 181 -11.72 15.56 2.52
C ILE A 181 -11.42 17.03 2.19
N ILE A 182 -11.97 17.56 1.10
CA ILE A 182 -11.67 18.93 0.68
C ILE A 182 -12.18 19.98 1.64
N SER A 183 -13.21 19.68 2.45
CA SER A 183 -13.69 20.58 3.48
C SER A 183 -12.65 20.89 4.57
N GLY A 184 -11.65 20.02 4.74
CA GLY A 184 -10.52 20.22 5.64
C GLY A 184 -9.37 21.04 5.06
N TRP A 185 -9.44 21.40 3.77
CA TRP A 185 -8.37 22.19 3.15
C TRP A 185 -8.38 23.62 3.68
N ASP A 186 -7.27 24.08 4.21
CA ASP A 186 -7.01 25.47 4.56
C ASP A 186 -5.66 25.94 3.97
N ASN A 187 -5.29 27.21 4.21
CA ASN A 187 -4.06 27.78 3.69
C ASN A 187 -2.89 27.74 4.69
N ASP A 188 -3.09 27.18 5.86
CA ASP A 188 -2.01 27.01 6.83
C ASP A 188 -0.95 26.06 6.26
N ALA A 189 0.33 26.33 6.53
CA ALA A 189 1.45 25.64 5.90
C ALA A 189 1.39 25.61 4.35
N GLY A 190 0.74 26.59 3.73
CA GLY A 190 0.61 26.73 2.28
C GLY A 190 -0.44 25.83 1.65
N GLY A 191 -1.28 25.14 2.42
CA GLY A 191 -2.33 24.24 1.95
C GLY A 191 -2.39 22.90 2.69
N GLY A 192 -3.10 21.94 2.09
CA GLY A 192 -3.27 20.62 2.62
C GLY A 192 -4.41 20.48 3.62
N VAL A 193 -4.74 19.22 3.95
CA VAL A 193 -5.74 18.87 4.96
C VAL A 193 -5.06 18.33 6.23
N PRO A 194 -5.65 18.53 7.41
CA PRO A 194 -5.13 17.98 8.65
C PRO A 194 -5.32 16.44 8.70
N TRP A 195 -4.91 15.83 9.80
CA TRP A 195 -5.16 14.40 10.03
C TRP A 195 -6.59 14.15 10.52
N LEU A 196 -6.99 14.92 11.51
CA LEU A 196 -8.23 14.77 12.24
C LEU A 196 -9.13 15.99 12.02
N GLU A 197 -10.40 15.76 11.79
CA GLU A 197 -11.40 16.81 11.66
C GLU A 197 -11.38 17.76 12.88
N GLY A 198 -11.33 19.07 12.61
CA GLY A 198 -11.29 20.10 13.65
C GLY A 198 -9.92 20.35 14.30
N HIS A 199 -8.88 19.62 13.90
CA HIS A 199 -7.51 19.79 14.41
C HIS A 199 -6.56 20.28 13.31
N HIS A 200 -6.19 21.55 13.35
CA HIS A 200 -5.45 22.22 12.28
C HIS A 200 -3.96 22.42 12.56
N ASP A 201 -3.39 21.80 13.60
CA ASP A 201 -2.03 22.01 14.05
C ASP A 201 -0.94 21.42 13.14
N GLN A 202 -1.32 20.46 12.31
CA GLN A 202 -0.40 19.76 11.39
C GLN A 202 -1.11 19.29 10.11
N LYS A 203 -0.31 19.13 9.04
CA LYS A 203 -0.73 18.63 7.74
C LYS A 203 0.11 17.37 7.40
N PRO A 204 -0.41 16.16 7.62
CA PRO A 204 0.36 14.94 7.43
C PRO A 204 0.32 14.44 5.99
N ALA A 205 1.36 13.68 5.63
CA ALA A 205 1.46 13.04 4.32
C ALA A 205 0.35 11.99 4.10
N CYS A 206 -0.06 11.24 5.15
CA CYS A 206 -1.12 10.23 5.03
C CYS A 206 -2.43 10.83 4.49
N SER A 207 -2.96 11.85 5.15
CA SER A 207 -4.22 12.47 4.72
C SER A 207 -4.12 13.04 3.30
N ASN A 208 -3.03 13.73 3.01
CA ASN A 208 -2.87 14.42 1.74
C ASN A 208 -2.52 13.47 0.57
N GLY A 209 -1.77 12.40 0.83
CA GLY A 209 -1.50 11.33 -0.14
C GLY A 209 -2.76 10.57 -0.52
N MET A 210 -3.57 10.19 0.49
CA MET A 210 -4.85 9.51 0.23
C MET A 210 -5.85 10.43 -0.46
N ALA A 211 -5.88 11.74 -0.12
CA ALA A 211 -6.69 12.75 -0.82
C ALA A 211 -6.28 12.85 -2.30
N THR A 212 -4.98 12.91 -2.58
CA THR A 212 -4.45 12.95 -3.95
C THR A 212 -4.93 11.75 -4.76
N LEU A 213 -4.73 10.54 -4.23
CA LEU A 213 -5.12 9.31 -4.91
C LEU A 213 -6.63 9.20 -5.10
N THR A 214 -7.44 9.58 -4.09
CA THR A 214 -8.90 9.60 -4.20
C THR A 214 -9.36 10.50 -5.34
N ALA A 215 -8.83 11.73 -5.41
CA ALA A 215 -9.15 12.66 -6.49
C ALA A 215 -8.79 12.11 -7.88
N LEU A 216 -7.56 11.58 -8.03
CA LEU A 216 -7.08 11.05 -9.30
C LEU A 216 -7.88 9.82 -9.74
N LYS A 217 -8.25 8.93 -8.82
CA LYS A 217 -9.10 7.76 -9.15
C LYS A 217 -10.54 8.15 -9.48
N ILE A 218 -11.10 9.20 -8.85
CA ILE A 218 -12.40 9.75 -9.25
C ILE A 218 -12.32 10.32 -10.67
N TYR A 219 -11.25 11.07 -10.99
CA TYR A 219 -11.01 11.54 -12.37
C TYR A 219 -10.89 10.37 -13.35
N GLU A 220 -10.14 9.32 -13.01
CA GLU A 220 -9.99 8.14 -13.85
C GLU A 220 -11.35 7.54 -14.23
N GLY A 221 -12.26 7.44 -13.26
CA GLY A 221 -13.58 6.84 -13.47
C GLY A 221 -14.61 7.78 -14.11
N SER A 222 -14.58 9.08 -13.79
CA SER A 222 -15.60 10.05 -14.18
C SER A 222 -15.21 10.96 -15.33
N LYS A 223 -13.91 11.16 -15.57
CA LYS A 223 -13.33 12.16 -16.48
C LYS A 223 -13.70 13.63 -16.15
N ASP A 224 -14.18 13.87 -14.94
CA ASP A 224 -14.50 15.19 -14.44
C ASP A 224 -13.20 15.93 -14.06
N LYS A 225 -12.86 16.96 -14.84
CA LYS A 225 -11.61 17.72 -14.73
C LYS A 225 -11.39 18.36 -13.36
N HIS A 226 -12.48 18.67 -12.64
CA HIS A 226 -12.38 19.18 -11.28
C HIS A 226 -11.50 18.27 -10.39
N TYR A 227 -11.69 16.95 -10.46
CA TYR A 227 -10.92 16.02 -9.65
C TYR A 227 -9.46 15.87 -10.10
N LEU A 228 -9.16 16.04 -11.40
CA LEU A 228 -7.78 16.11 -11.87
C LEU A 228 -7.09 17.36 -11.30
N GLU A 229 -7.75 18.53 -11.35
CA GLU A 229 -7.23 19.78 -10.81
C GLU A 229 -6.96 19.66 -9.30
N GLN A 230 -7.87 19.05 -8.55
CA GLN A 230 -7.65 18.78 -7.13
C GLN A 230 -6.49 17.81 -6.91
N GLY A 231 -6.40 16.72 -7.66
CA GLY A 231 -5.27 15.77 -7.58
C GLY A 231 -3.92 16.45 -7.83
N VAL A 232 -3.83 17.31 -8.86
CA VAL A 232 -2.64 18.13 -9.13
C VAL A 232 -2.33 19.08 -7.97
N ARG A 233 -3.36 19.73 -7.41
CA ARG A 233 -3.21 20.66 -6.28
C ARG A 233 -2.63 19.97 -5.04
N PHE A 234 -3.18 18.83 -4.63
CA PHE A 234 -2.71 18.07 -3.49
C PHE A 234 -1.29 17.52 -3.74
N TYR A 235 -1.05 16.94 -4.92
CA TYR A 235 0.27 16.41 -5.30
C TYR A 235 1.35 17.48 -5.23
N ASN A 236 1.13 18.63 -5.86
CA ASN A 236 2.10 19.71 -5.89
C ASN A 236 2.38 20.25 -4.49
N TRP A 237 1.32 20.42 -3.67
CA TRP A 237 1.50 20.86 -2.29
C TRP A 237 2.40 19.85 -1.52
N MET A 238 2.11 18.55 -1.58
CA MET A 238 2.94 17.52 -0.91
C MET A 238 4.38 17.52 -1.43
N TYR A 239 4.56 17.56 -2.75
CA TYR A 239 5.88 17.49 -3.36
C TYR A 239 6.76 18.68 -2.98
N HIS A 240 6.19 19.88 -2.92
CA HIS A 240 6.96 21.08 -2.56
C HIS A 240 7.09 21.32 -1.06
N THR A 241 6.14 20.87 -0.26
CA THR A 241 6.10 21.14 1.18
C THR A 241 6.71 20.01 2.00
N LEU A 242 6.42 18.75 1.65
CA LEU A 242 6.80 17.59 2.46
C LEU A 242 8.03 16.85 1.93
N ARG A 243 8.42 17.01 0.67
CA ARG A 243 9.64 16.37 0.15
C ARG A 243 10.86 16.98 0.84
N ASP A 244 11.63 16.12 1.49
CA ASP A 244 12.88 16.52 2.12
C ASP A 244 13.98 16.68 1.06
N PRO A 245 14.67 17.83 0.97
CA PRO A 245 15.68 18.07 -0.05
C PRO A 245 16.96 17.24 0.13
N GLN A 246 17.22 16.71 1.33
CA GLN A 246 18.41 15.92 1.60
C GLN A 246 18.24 14.45 1.22
N THR A 247 17.12 13.85 1.58
CA THR A 247 16.82 12.44 1.32
C THR A 247 16.02 12.22 0.04
N GLY A 248 15.27 13.23 -0.40
CA GLY A 248 14.31 13.12 -1.49
C GLY A 248 12.98 12.45 -1.11
N LEU A 249 12.85 11.97 0.14
CA LEU A 249 11.67 11.29 0.66
C LEU A 249 10.59 12.26 1.13
N ILE A 250 9.39 11.74 1.31
CA ILE A 250 8.25 12.50 1.82
C ILE A 250 8.22 12.44 3.36
N ALA A 251 8.38 13.58 4.00
CA ALA A 251 8.30 13.73 5.46
C ALA A 251 6.90 13.38 5.98
N ASN A 252 6.82 12.99 7.25
CA ASN A 252 5.56 12.55 7.86
C ASN A 252 4.50 13.65 7.89
N ASP A 253 4.89 14.84 8.32
CA ASP A 253 3.98 15.99 8.42
C ASP A 253 4.75 17.32 8.41
N VAL A 254 4.00 18.40 8.24
CA VAL A 254 4.42 19.75 8.50
C VAL A 254 3.46 20.41 9.49
N LYS A 255 4.00 21.07 10.50
CA LYS A 255 3.22 21.90 11.42
C LYS A 255 2.87 23.24 10.78
N VAL A 256 1.83 23.91 11.29
CA VAL A 256 1.40 25.24 10.80
C VAL A 256 2.51 26.30 10.88
N ASN A 257 3.49 26.14 11.74
CA ASN A 257 4.68 27.02 11.83
C ASN A 257 5.79 26.67 10.81
N GLY A 258 5.52 25.75 9.87
CA GLY A 258 6.46 25.32 8.84
C GLY A 258 7.49 24.26 9.28
N LYS A 259 7.49 23.83 10.55
CA LYS A 259 8.41 22.78 11.01
C LYS A 259 7.97 21.41 10.51
N ARG A 260 8.82 20.75 9.71
CA ARG A 260 8.60 19.38 9.23
C ARG A 260 9.00 18.34 10.27
N ASN A 261 8.24 17.24 10.31
CA ASN A 261 8.58 16.02 11.01
C ASN A 261 9.26 15.06 10.03
N LEU A 262 10.58 14.92 10.14
CA LEU A 262 11.42 14.13 9.23
C LEU A 262 11.44 12.63 9.58
N VAL A 263 10.35 12.09 10.08
CA VAL A 263 10.10 10.65 10.07
C VAL A 263 9.65 10.27 8.67
N PHE A 264 10.23 9.20 8.13
CA PHE A 264 9.90 8.71 6.78
C PHE A 264 9.27 7.34 6.88
N TRP A 265 8.02 7.24 6.49
CA TRP A 265 7.29 5.98 6.38
C TRP A 265 7.19 5.56 4.91
N THR A 266 7.22 4.25 4.65
CA THR A 266 7.19 3.72 3.28
C THR A 266 5.97 4.20 2.50
N TYR A 267 4.79 4.25 3.14
CA TYR A 267 3.54 4.65 2.50
C TYR A 267 3.48 6.12 2.05
N ASN A 268 4.17 7.03 2.75
CA ASN A 268 4.18 8.44 2.38
C ASN A 268 4.77 8.64 0.98
N THR A 269 5.92 8.02 0.73
CA THR A 269 6.57 8.10 -0.59
C THR A 269 5.85 7.20 -1.60
N GLY A 270 5.35 6.04 -1.18
CA GLY A 270 4.59 5.11 -2.03
C GLY A 270 3.36 5.74 -2.66
N SER A 271 2.56 6.47 -1.88
CA SER A 271 1.38 7.18 -2.39
C SER A 271 1.73 8.24 -3.44
N MET A 272 2.86 8.92 -3.26
CA MET A 272 3.33 9.93 -4.21
C MET A 272 3.87 9.33 -5.51
N ILE A 273 4.48 8.13 -5.46
CA ILE A 273 4.88 7.40 -6.67
C ILE A 273 3.65 7.03 -7.49
N GLU A 274 2.62 6.42 -6.87
CA GLU A 274 1.37 6.06 -7.56
C GLU A 274 0.70 7.30 -8.15
N ALA A 275 0.63 8.39 -7.39
CA ALA A 275 0.03 9.65 -7.83
C ALA A 275 0.80 10.26 -9.01
N ALA A 276 2.13 10.24 -9.00
CA ALA A 276 2.96 10.72 -10.11
C ALA A 276 2.70 9.94 -11.40
N VAL A 277 2.60 8.62 -11.30
CA VAL A 277 2.27 7.75 -12.44
C VAL A 277 0.89 8.08 -13.01
N LEU A 278 -0.13 8.23 -12.14
CA LEU A 278 -1.48 8.60 -12.57
C LEU A 278 -1.51 9.98 -13.24
N LEU A 279 -0.81 10.96 -12.67
CA LEU A 279 -0.70 12.31 -13.25
C LEU A 279 -0.03 12.27 -14.63
N TYR A 280 1.06 11.52 -14.78
CA TYR A 280 1.66 11.31 -16.09
C TYR A 280 0.68 10.68 -17.10
N LYS A 281 -0.03 9.61 -16.70
CA LYS A 281 -1.05 8.95 -17.55
C LYS A 281 -2.18 9.90 -17.97
N PHE A 282 -2.56 10.86 -17.12
CA PHE A 282 -3.70 11.74 -17.39
C PHE A 282 -3.33 13.04 -18.11
N THR A 283 -2.12 13.56 -17.89
CA THR A 283 -1.68 14.86 -18.43
C THR A 283 -0.69 14.73 -19.59
N GLY A 284 0.03 13.62 -19.69
CA GLY A 284 1.15 13.46 -20.61
C GLY A 284 2.43 14.21 -20.21
N ASP A 285 2.43 14.91 -19.06
CA ASP A 285 3.58 15.66 -18.58
C ASP A 285 4.64 14.71 -18.01
N LYS A 286 5.76 14.61 -18.72
CA LYS A 286 6.88 13.74 -18.37
C LYS A 286 7.56 14.09 -17.06
N SER A 287 7.38 15.30 -16.54
CA SER A 287 7.95 15.69 -15.25
C SER A 287 7.42 14.83 -14.13
N TYR A 288 6.14 14.44 -14.16
CA TYR A 288 5.57 13.52 -13.18
C TYR A 288 6.18 12.12 -13.25
N LEU A 289 6.43 11.59 -14.45
CA LEU A 289 7.10 10.30 -14.59
C LEU A 289 8.51 10.33 -13.98
N THR A 290 9.29 11.37 -14.32
CA THR A 290 10.62 11.58 -13.73
C THR A 290 10.58 11.67 -12.21
N GLN A 291 9.65 12.44 -11.65
CA GLN A 291 9.46 12.54 -10.20
C GLN A 291 9.09 11.19 -9.57
N GLY A 292 8.21 10.41 -10.19
CA GLY A 292 7.86 9.06 -9.73
C GLY A 292 9.06 8.11 -9.71
N GLN A 293 9.90 8.15 -10.74
CA GLN A 293 11.13 7.34 -10.84
C GLN A 293 12.17 7.75 -9.79
N GLU A 294 12.36 9.06 -9.56
CA GLU A 294 13.23 9.57 -8.50
C GLU A 294 12.76 9.13 -7.12
N LEU A 295 11.46 9.31 -6.82
CA LEU A 295 10.87 8.89 -5.55
C LEU A 295 11.01 7.38 -5.33
N ALA A 296 10.83 6.56 -6.37
CA ALA A 296 11.02 5.11 -6.29
C ALA A 296 12.48 4.74 -5.98
N ALA A 297 13.43 5.35 -6.68
CA ALA A 297 14.85 5.08 -6.47
C ALA A 297 15.32 5.48 -5.06
N VAL A 298 14.95 6.68 -4.58
CA VAL A 298 15.36 7.14 -3.24
C VAL A 298 14.67 6.34 -2.12
N SER A 299 13.39 5.99 -2.28
CA SER A 299 12.67 5.19 -1.28
C SER A 299 13.26 3.78 -1.18
N PHE A 300 13.50 3.11 -2.30
CA PHE A 300 14.14 1.80 -2.29
C PHE A 300 15.52 1.84 -1.64
N SER A 301 16.38 2.79 -2.06
CA SER A 301 17.71 2.96 -1.49
C SER A 301 17.70 3.30 0.00
N TYR A 302 16.71 4.04 0.48
CA TYR A 302 16.61 4.41 1.89
C TYR A 302 16.12 3.22 2.73
N PHE A 303 14.98 2.61 2.37
CA PHE A 303 14.36 1.57 3.18
C PHE A 303 15.14 0.24 3.16
N SER A 304 15.92 -0.04 2.12
CA SER A 304 16.83 -1.19 2.11
C SER A 304 18.04 -1.04 3.04
N ARG A 305 18.32 0.18 3.51
CA ARG A 305 19.45 0.46 4.45
C ARG A 305 18.99 0.70 5.89
N GLN A 306 17.68 0.81 6.14
CA GLN A 306 17.19 0.92 7.50
C GLN A 306 17.42 -0.40 8.25
N PRO A 307 17.53 -0.37 9.58
CA PRO A 307 17.65 -1.58 10.38
C PRO A 307 16.46 -2.52 10.12
N HIS A 308 16.73 -3.73 9.70
CA HIS A 308 15.76 -4.80 9.46
C HIS A 308 16.41 -6.18 9.67
N ASP A 309 15.63 -7.24 9.68
CA ASP A 309 16.13 -8.61 9.70
C ASP A 309 16.96 -8.87 8.43
N GLU A 310 18.14 -9.44 8.56
CA GLU A 310 19.05 -9.75 7.43
C GLU A 310 18.45 -10.70 6.38
N LYS A 311 17.33 -11.35 6.69
CA LYS A 311 16.57 -12.21 5.77
C LYS A 311 15.60 -11.45 4.89
N LEU A 312 15.35 -10.18 5.19
CA LEU A 312 14.49 -9.29 4.41
C LEU A 312 15.33 -8.36 3.56
N ASN A 313 14.76 -7.82 2.51
CA ASN A 313 15.40 -6.84 1.62
C ASN A 313 15.06 -5.41 2.00
N LEU A 314 13.92 -5.21 2.68
CA LEU A 314 13.44 -3.90 3.08
C LEU A 314 13.08 -3.87 4.57
N HIS A 315 13.20 -2.70 5.13
CA HIS A 315 12.60 -2.40 6.43
C HIS A 315 11.07 -2.46 6.34
N ILE A 316 10.47 -3.30 7.17
CA ILE A 316 9.02 -3.39 7.29
C ILE A 316 8.60 -2.50 8.46
N ASP A 317 8.24 -1.25 8.16
CA ASP A 317 7.71 -0.32 9.15
C ASP A 317 6.31 -0.75 9.63
N LEU A 318 5.41 -1.02 8.69
CA LEU A 318 4.13 -1.68 8.87
C LEU A 318 3.77 -2.41 7.56
N PRO A 319 3.21 -3.64 7.59
CA PRO A 319 2.79 -4.35 6.38
C PRO A 319 1.91 -3.50 5.46
N TRP A 320 0.97 -2.74 6.02
CA TRP A 320 0.11 -1.86 5.24
C TRP A 320 0.89 -0.71 4.58
N PHE A 321 1.87 -0.13 5.27
CA PHE A 321 2.71 0.94 4.72
C PHE A 321 3.51 0.44 3.52
N VAL A 322 4.12 -0.76 3.67
CA VAL A 322 4.83 -1.43 2.56
C VAL A 322 3.88 -1.75 1.40
N THR A 323 2.60 -2.09 1.68
CA THR A 323 1.60 -2.33 0.63
C THR A 323 1.34 -1.07 -0.20
N VAL A 324 1.25 0.10 0.43
CA VAL A 324 1.12 1.37 -0.31
C VAL A 324 2.36 1.68 -1.14
N LEU A 325 3.57 1.40 -0.61
CA LEU A 325 4.80 1.50 -1.39
C LEU A 325 4.78 0.55 -2.60
N PHE A 326 4.34 -0.70 -2.39
CA PHE A 326 4.21 -1.68 -3.46
C PHE A 326 3.27 -1.22 -4.57
N ARG A 327 2.12 -0.60 -4.22
CA ARG A 327 1.18 -0.02 -5.21
C ARG A 327 1.88 1.02 -6.09
N GLY A 328 2.71 1.88 -5.48
CA GLY A 328 3.51 2.86 -6.22
C GLY A 328 4.52 2.19 -7.16
N TYR A 329 5.25 1.18 -6.68
CA TYR A 329 6.20 0.42 -7.49
C TYR A 329 5.51 -0.37 -8.62
N GLU A 330 4.35 -0.96 -8.35
CA GLU A 330 3.54 -1.66 -9.36
C GLU A 330 3.08 -0.70 -10.46
N ALA A 331 2.56 0.47 -10.08
CA ALA A 331 2.11 1.48 -11.04
C ALA A 331 3.26 1.96 -11.95
N LEU A 332 4.47 2.12 -11.39
CA LEU A 332 5.66 2.51 -12.14
C LEU A 332 6.16 1.38 -13.04
N TYR A 333 6.19 0.14 -12.54
CA TYR A 333 6.56 -1.05 -13.31
C TYR A 333 5.70 -1.22 -14.57
N GLU A 334 4.40 -0.90 -14.50
CA GLU A 334 3.51 -0.94 -15.67
C GLU A 334 3.94 0.02 -16.79
N LEU A 335 4.75 1.05 -16.49
CA LEU A 335 5.25 2.03 -17.46
C LEU A 335 6.66 1.76 -17.93
N ASP A 336 7.57 1.40 -17.01
CA ASP A 336 9.00 1.33 -17.31
C ASP A 336 9.58 -0.09 -17.31
N GLY A 337 8.81 -1.09 -16.88
CA GLY A 337 9.22 -2.48 -16.83
C GLY A 337 10.25 -2.81 -15.75
N ASN A 338 10.61 -1.88 -14.87
CA ASN A 338 11.60 -2.11 -13.82
C ASN A 338 11.02 -2.96 -12.68
N TYR A 339 11.30 -4.25 -12.70
CA TYR A 339 10.80 -5.22 -11.71
C TYR A 339 11.59 -5.22 -10.40
N ALA A 340 12.75 -4.57 -10.30
CA ALA A 340 13.67 -4.71 -9.18
C ALA A 340 13.03 -4.37 -7.82
N TYR A 341 12.22 -3.32 -7.76
CA TYR A 341 11.55 -2.88 -6.54
C TYR A 341 10.48 -3.87 -6.07
N ILE A 342 9.73 -4.42 -7.03
CA ILE A 342 8.72 -5.46 -6.77
C ILE A 342 9.40 -6.75 -6.31
N ALA A 343 10.51 -7.15 -6.95
CA ALA A 343 11.22 -8.38 -6.64
C ALA A 343 11.71 -8.43 -5.19
N ALA A 344 12.14 -7.31 -4.62
CA ALA A 344 12.58 -7.25 -3.23
C ALA A 344 11.42 -7.56 -2.26
N ILE A 345 10.27 -6.90 -2.43
CA ILE A 345 9.08 -7.16 -1.59
C ILE A 345 8.52 -8.57 -1.82
N GLU A 346 8.57 -9.07 -3.06
CA GLU A 346 8.18 -10.44 -3.40
C GLU A 346 9.04 -11.47 -2.64
N GLN A 347 10.35 -11.26 -2.54
CA GLN A 347 11.25 -12.13 -1.79
C GLN A 347 10.94 -12.09 -0.30
N ASP A 348 10.68 -10.91 0.26
CA ASP A 348 10.31 -10.71 1.66
C ASP A 348 8.99 -11.43 2.00
N LEU A 349 7.99 -11.32 1.13
CA LEU A 349 6.72 -12.06 1.25
C LEU A 349 6.89 -13.57 1.14
N ASN A 350 7.78 -14.04 0.27
CA ASN A 350 8.09 -15.47 0.15
C ASN A 350 8.78 -16.00 1.42
N TYR A 351 9.70 -15.21 1.97
CA TYR A 351 10.30 -15.54 3.26
C TYR A 351 9.24 -15.58 4.38
N ALA A 352 8.36 -14.60 4.45
CA ALA A 352 7.28 -14.54 5.43
C ALA A 352 6.33 -15.75 5.32
N TRP A 353 5.97 -16.14 4.11
CA TRP A 353 5.13 -17.33 3.87
C TRP A 353 5.72 -18.62 4.44
N LEU A 354 7.01 -18.78 4.34
CA LEU A 354 7.71 -20.00 4.77
C LEU A 354 8.03 -19.97 6.27
N ASN A 355 8.30 -18.79 6.87
CA ASN A 355 8.96 -18.70 8.16
C ASN A 355 8.18 -17.91 9.23
N SER A 356 7.11 -17.20 8.86
CA SER A 356 6.50 -16.16 9.70
C SER A 356 5.03 -16.45 10.03
N ARG A 357 4.54 -17.66 9.74
CA ARG A 357 3.14 -18.03 9.98
C ARG A 357 2.95 -18.70 11.32
N ASP A 358 1.82 -18.39 11.99
CA ASP A 358 1.36 -19.09 13.17
C ASP A 358 0.68 -20.44 12.80
N GLN A 359 0.20 -21.16 13.82
CA GLN A 359 -0.52 -22.43 13.64
C GLN A 359 -1.82 -22.31 12.82
N ASN A 360 -2.42 -21.14 12.73
CA ASN A 360 -3.59 -20.85 11.91
C ASN A 360 -3.19 -20.49 10.47
N GLY A 361 -1.89 -20.30 10.22
CA GLY A 361 -1.30 -19.89 8.96
C GLY A 361 -1.41 -18.39 8.71
N LEU A 362 -1.66 -17.58 9.74
CA LEU A 362 -1.63 -16.13 9.70
C LEU A 362 -0.18 -15.62 9.82
N ILE A 363 0.14 -14.53 9.14
CA ILE A 363 1.51 -13.99 9.07
C ILE A 363 1.73 -12.99 10.21
N ASN A 364 2.89 -13.00 10.84
CA ASN A 364 3.19 -12.03 11.87
C ASN A 364 3.53 -10.63 11.28
N HIS A 365 3.32 -9.62 12.09
CA HIS A 365 3.48 -8.21 11.74
C HIS A 365 4.86 -7.85 11.14
N SER A 366 5.95 -8.47 11.64
CA SER A 366 7.31 -8.13 11.22
C SER A 366 7.79 -8.92 9.99
N TRP A 367 7.02 -9.89 9.50
CA TRP A 367 7.40 -10.84 8.45
C TRP A 367 8.63 -11.69 8.77
N THR A 368 9.10 -11.67 10.01
CA THR A 368 10.28 -12.42 10.46
C THR A 368 9.91 -13.75 11.12
N SER A 369 10.89 -14.60 11.35
CA SER A 369 10.73 -15.88 12.06
C SER A 369 10.79 -15.73 13.59
N ASP A 370 10.72 -14.51 14.15
CA ASP A 370 10.77 -14.29 15.60
C ASP A 370 9.64 -15.05 16.32
N PRO A 371 9.97 -16.04 17.19
CA PRO A 371 8.97 -16.80 17.92
C PRO A 371 8.06 -15.95 18.80
N ALA A 372 8.57 -14.85 19.34
CA ALA A 372 7.76 -13.92 20.15
C ALA A 372 6.72 -13.18 19.30
N ALA A 373 7.02 -12.87 18.05
CA ALA A 373 6.07 -12.26 17.13
C ALA A 373 5.00 -13.27 16.68
N VAL A 374 5.36 -14.55 16.52
CA VAL A 374 4.40 -15.62 16.16
C VAL A 374 3.31 -15.81 17.22
N LEU A 375 3.65 -15.61 18.50
CA LEU A 375 2.70 -15.74 19.62
C LEU A 375 1.76 -14.55 19.81
N LYS A 376 2.04 -13.40 19.18
CA LYS A 376 1.19 -12.20 19.31
C LYS A 376 -0.09 -12.35 18.48
N PRO A 377 -1.21 -11.73 18.90
CA PRO A 377 -2.41 -11.62 18.07
C PRO A 377 -2.08 -11.03 16.69
N LYS A 378 -2.76 -11.52 15.67
CA LYS A 378 -2.58 -11.06 14.28
C LYS A 378 -3.60 -9.97 13.97
N ARG A 379 -3.14 -8.86 13.43
CA ARG A 379 -3.98 -7.72 13.12
C ARG A 379 -4.71 -7.94 11.80
N LEU A 380 -5.99 -7.60 11.75
CA LEU A 380 -6.80 -7.66 10.53
C LEU A 380 -6.14 -6.89 9.36
N LEU A 381 -5.60 -5.72 9.66
CA LEU A 381 -4.91 -4.87 8.68
C LEU A 381 -3.74 -5.59 8.02
N ASP A 382 -2.88 -6.23 8.82
CA ASP A 382 -1.67 -6.90 8.34
C ASP A 382 -2.02 -8.09 7.43
N GLU A 383 -3.03 -8.86 7.82
CA GLU A 383 -3.50 -9.99 7.02
C GLU A 383 -4.16 -9.52 5.71
N GLY A 384 -4.97 -8.45 5.76
CA GLY A 384 -5.54 -7.84 4.56
C GLY A 384 -4.46 -7.40 3.57
N CYS A 385 -3.37 -6.81 4.08
CA CYS A 385 -2.21 -6.40 3.28
C CYS A 385 -1.55 -7.57 2.55
N VAL A 386 -1.31 -8.67 3.27
CA VAL A 386 -0.68 -9.86 2.68
C VAL A 386 -1.56 -10.47 1.60
N ILE A 387 -2.88 -10.52 1.81
CA ILE A 387 -3.83 -10.98 0.78
C ILE A 387 -3.73 -10.10 -0.46
N GLU A 388 -3.73 -8.77 -0.29
CA GLU A 388 -3.63 -7.82 -1.39
C GLU A 388 -2.32 -7.99 -2.16
N LEU A 389 -1.20 -8.08 -1.46
CA LEU A 389 0.12 -8.22 -2.07
C LEU A 389 0.24 -9.50 -2.90
N TYR A 390 -0.24 -10.65 -2.39
CA TYR A 390 -0.27 -11.89 -3.18
C TYR A 390 -1.20 -11.80 -4.39
N ALA A 391 -2.36 -11.17 -4.26
CA ALA A 391 -3.27 -10.97 -5.39
C ALA A 391 -2.64 -10.10 -6.49
N ARG A 392 -1.92 -9.04 -6.11
CA ARG A 392 -1.18 -8.17 -7.03
C ARG A 392 0.00 -8.90 -7.69
N LEU A 393 0.78 -9.67 -6.93
CA LEU A 393 1.87 -10.49 -7.47
C LEU A 393 1.36 -11.52 -8.48
N SER A 394 0.23 -12.18 -8.19
CA SER A 394 -0.40 -13.10 -9.14
C SER A 394 -0.70 -12.39 -10.47
N ARG A 395 -1.31 -11.21 -10.43
CA ARG A 395 -1.63 -10.43 -11.63
C ARG A 395 -0.37 -10.01 -12.39
N ILE A 396 0.65 -9.52 -11.70
CA ILE A 396 1.92 -9.12 -12.31
C ILE A 396 2.57 -10.32 -13.04
N ARG A 397 2.57 -11.50 -12.40
CA ARG A 397 3.11 -12.72 -13.00
C ARG A 397 2.31 -13.17 -14.22
N GLN A 398 0.97 -13.11 -14.17
CA GLN A 398 0.13 -13.43 -15.34
C GLN A 398 0.48 -12.56 -16.56
N VAL A 399 0.67 -11.25 -16.35
CA VAL A 399 1.02 -10.31 -17.43
C VAL A 399 2.42 -10.62 -17.98
N LYS A 400 3.40 -10.86 -17.08
CA LYS A 400 4.78 -11.18 -17.47
C LYS A 400 4.84 -12.49 -18.25
N ASP A 401 4.23 -13.57 -17.73
CA ASP A 401 4.21 -14.88 -18.41
C ASP A 401 3.52 -14.81 -19.78
N ALA A 402 2.50 -13.95 -19.92
CA ALA A 402 1.85 -13.73 -21.21
C ALA A 402 2.73 -12.95 -22.20
N ALA A 403 3.59 -12.06 -21.72
CA ALA A 403 4.56 -11.33 -22.56
C ALA A 403 5.71 -12.23 -23.02
N ASP A 404 6.21 -13.09 -22.14
CA ASP A 404 7.32 -14.03 -22.44
C ASP A 404 6.93 -15.15 -23.42
N ARG A 405 5.63 -15.40 -23.60
CA ARG A 405 5.09 -16.39 -24.57
C ARG A 405 4.86 -15.81 -25.98
N ARG A 406 5.00 -14.49 -26.18
CA ARG A 406 4.83 -13.80 -27.46
C ARG A 406 6.16 -13.54 -28.14
#